data_a8a6cd01812e4a058dbf02eba437fee0
#
_entry.id   a8a6cd01812e4a058dbf02eba437fee0
#
_cell.length_a   1.000
_cell.length_b   1.000
_cell.length_c   1.000
_cell.angle_alpha   90.00
_cell.angle_beta   90.00
_cell.angle_gamma   90.00
#
_symmetry.space_group_name_H-M   'P 1'
#
loop_
_entity.id
_entity.type
_entity.pdbx_description
1 polymer ?
#
loop_
_entity_poly.entity_id
_entity_poly.type
_entity_poly.pdbx_seq_one_letter_code
_entity_poly.pdbx_strand_id
1 'polypeptide(L)'
;MILHYTGTPLRRHSRNTFFTILFLFASTSIISGQRSREEPPPFRERLFFGGSLGLQFGTVTDIQVSPVIGLWVLPRLAVAVGPDYRFYKYRDLRTDIYGGKGYIQFVVIQNLNSVLPLGVNTGVFLHLEDELLSLESYFWKNPPVTSQRFYINTILAGGGISQQIGRRSSLNFMVLWALNESVYDVYSNPEIRVSFNF
;
A
#
# COMPACT_ATOMS: atom_id res chain seq x y z
N MET A 1 48.42 30.89 -19.04
CA MET A 1 48.08 30.63 -17.64
C MET A 1 46.78 29.87 -17.61
N ILE A 2 46.86 28.54 -17.61
CA ILE A 2 45.71 27.65 -17.74
C ILE A 2 45.41 27.08 -16.34
N LEU A 3 44.29 27.45 -15.77
CA LEU A 3 43.79 26.94 -14.49
C LEU A 3 43.12 25.57 -14.71
N HIS A 4 43.75 24.51 -14.24
CA HIS A 4 43.11 23.19 -14.14
C HIS A 4 42.12 23.17 -12.98
N TYR A 5 40.83 22.97 -13.29
CA TYR A 5 39.78 22.73 -12.32
C TYR A 5 39.68 21.22 -12.08
N THR A 6 40.22 20.74 -10.96
CA THR A 6 40.06 19.35 -10.52
C THR A 6 38.75 19.20 -9.76
N GLY A 7 37.76 18.67 -10.44
CA GLY A 7 36.49 18.28 -9.81
C GLY A 7 36.68 16.99 -9.01
N THR A 8 36.50 17.07 -7.70
CA THR A 8 36.44 15.91 -6.80
C THR A 8 35.13 15.13 -7.02
N PRO A 9 35.16 13.80 -7.19
CA PRO A 9 33.95 13.01 -7.35
C PRO A 9 33.19 12.93 -6.03
N LEU A 10 31.91 13.39 -6.02
CA LEU A 10 30.98 13.25 -4.92
C LEU A 10 30.72 11.76 -4.64
N ARG A 11 31.01 11.40 -3.43
CA ARG A 11 31.06 10.08 -2.83
C ARG A 11 29.71 9.37 -2.83
N ARG A 12 29.64 8.25 -3.56
CA ARG A 12 28.51 7.30 -3.70
C ARG A 12 28.28 6.44 -2.44
N HIS A 13 28.20 7.05 -1.25
CA HIS A 13 28.12 6.31 0.03
C HIS A 13 26.72 6.25 0.69
N SER A 14 25.73 6.98 0.15
CA SER A 14 24.43 7.09 0.81
C SER A 14 23.56 5.82 0.68
N ARG A 15 23.72 5.05 -0.40
CA ARG A 15 22.83 3.91 -0.71
C ARG A 15 23.10 2.67 0.15
N ASN A 16 24.37 2.43 0.50
CA ASN A 16 24.75 1.25 1.30
C ASN A 16 24.43 1.43 2.78
N THR A 17 24.47 2.68 3.29
CA THR A 17 24.17 2.98 4.68
C THR A 17 22.70 2.76 5.01
N PHE A 18 21.79 3.06 4.07
CA PHE A 18 20.36 2.84 4.26
C PHE A 18 20.00 1.34 4.35
N PHE A 19 20.60 0.51 3.50
CA PHE A 19 20.42 -0.95 3.54
C PHE A 19 21.04 -1.58 4.80
N THR A 20 22.15 -1.05 5.30
CA THR A 20 22.78 -1.55 6.53
C THR A 20 21.93 -1.22 7.76
N ILE A 21 21.33 -0.04 7.83
CA ILE A 21 20.44 0.36 8.92
C ILE A 21 19.14 -0.48 8.88
N LEU A 22 18.58 -0.71 7.70
CA LEU A 22 17.38 -1.53 7.53
C LEU A 22 17.65 -2.99 7.95
N PHE A 23 18.83 -3.53 7.63
CA PHE A 23 19.23 -4.89 8.02
C PHE A 23 19.50 -5.02 9.53
N LEU A 24 20.05 -3.99 10.16
CA LEU A 24 20.26 -3.93 11.62
C LEU A 24 18.92 -3.87 12.37
N PHE A 25 17.90 -3.14 11.87
CA PHE A 25 16.56 -3.13 12.46
C PHE A 25 15.84 -4.47 12.31
N ALA A 26 16.05 -5.19 11.22
CA ALA A 26 15.47 -6.52 11.00
C ALA A 26 16.09 -7.58 11.94
N SER A 27 17.37 -7.46 12.29
CA SER A 27 18.09 -8.43 13.14
C SER A 27 17.78 -8.29 14.63
N THR A 28 17.39 -7.11 15.13
CA THR A 28 17.05 -6.91 16.55
C THR A 28 15.69 -7.48 16.94
N SER A 29 14.82 -7.78 15.98
CA SER A 29 13.49 -8.35 16.23
C SER A 29 13.49 -9.85 16.51
N ILE A 30 14.62 -10.54 16.31
CA ILE A 30 14.72 -12.02 16.44
C ILE A 30 15.01 -12.47 17.87
N ILE A 31 15.42 -11.58 18.79
CA ILE A 31 15.96 -11.97 20.12
C ILE A 31 14.88 -12.07 21.21
N SER A 32 13.62 -11.72 20.95
CA SER A 32 12.54 -11.76 21.97
C SER A 32 11.59 -12.96 21.86
N GLY A 33 12.00 -14.07 21.29
CA GLY A 33 11.15 -15.20 20.90
C GLY A 33 11.29 -16.48 21.71
N GLN A 34 11.51 -16.45 23.02
CA GLN A 34 11.24 -17.64 23.87
C GLN A 34 9.84 -17.52 24.50
N ARG A 35 8.81 -17.37 23.68
CA ARG A 35 7.44 -17.72 24.03
C ARG A 35 7.18 -19.12 23.52
N SER A 36 6.52 -19.95 24.36
CA SER A 36 6.00 -21.28 24.05
C SER A 36 5.67 -21.40 22.57
N ARG A 37 6.17 -22.47 21.93
CA ARG A 37 5.77 -22.85 20.57
C ARG A 37 4.29 -23.23 20.59
N GLU A 38 3.41 -22.26 20.63
CA GLU A 38 2.04 -22.46 20.18
C GLU A 38 2.14 -22.77 18.69
N GLU A 39 1.68 -23.93 18.30
CA GLU A 39 1.60 -24.28 16.88
C GLU A 39 0.87 -23.17 16.14
N PRO A 40 1.41 -22.72 14.99
CA PRO A 40 0.75 -21.65 14.24
C PRO A 40 -0.68 -22.09 13.92
N PRO A 41 -1.66 -21.17 13.99
CA PRO A 41 -3.06 -21.50 13.67
C PRO A 41 -3.16 -22.20 12.31
N PRO A 42 -4.11 -23.15 12.16
CA PRO A 42 -4.30 -23.84 10.90
C PRO A 42 -4.46 -22.86 9.75
N PHE A 43 -4.03 -23.23 8.56
CA PHE A 43 -4.00 -22.36 7.37
C PHE A 43 -5.32 -21.62 7.13
N ARG A 44 -6.47 -22.30 7.32
CA ARG A 44 -7.81 -21.71 7.17
C ARG A 44 -8.08 -20.55 8.12
N GLU A 45 -7.49 -20.57 9.30
CA GLU A 45 -7.67 -19.51 10.29
C GLU A 45 -6.82 -18.27 10.01
N ARG A 46 -5.79 -18.44 9.18
CA ARG A 46 -4.91 -17.37 8.72
C ARG A 46 -5.39 -16.70 7.45
N LEU A 47 -6.32 -17.33 6.71
CA LEU A 47 -6.95 -16.72 5.54
C LEU A 47 -7.94 -15.65 5.97
N PHE A 48 -7.95 -14.56 5.23
CA PHE A 48 -8.95 -13.51 5.35
C PHE A 48 -9.41 -13.07 3.96
N PHE A 49 -10.64 -12.57 3.92
CA PHE A 49 -11.20 -11.89 2.77
C PHE A 49 -11.36 -10.42 3.15
N GLY A 50 -11.23 -9.55 2.17
CA GLY A 50 -11.36 -8.14 2.44
C GLY A 50 -11.49 -7.35 1.15
N GLY A 51 -11.26 -6.07 1.26
CA GLY A 51 -11.26 -5.17 0.14
C GLY A 51 -11.20 -3.73 0.55
N SER A 52 -10.92 -2.86 -0.41
CA SER A 52 -10.93 -1.42 -0.23
C SER A 52 -11.96 -0.76 -1.12
N LEU A 53 -12.51 0.35 -0.61
CA LEU A 53 -13.34 1.28 -1.34
C LEU A 53 -12.63 2.62 -1.33
N GLY A 54 -12.44 3.20 -2.52
CA GLY A 54 -12.03 4.57 -2.72
C GLY A 54 -13.19 5.35 -3.33
N LEU A 55 -13.50 6.50 -2.75
CA LEU A 55 -14.57 7.38 -3.22
C LEU A 55 -14.08 8.81 -3.23
N GLN A 56 -14.08 9.42 -4.41
CA GLN A 56 -13.81 10.83 -4.59
C GLN A 56 -14.92 11.45 -5.44
N PHE A 57 -15.43 12.59 -4.98
CA PHE A 57 -16.47 13.34 -5.67
C PHE A 57 -16.08 14.81 -5.81
N GLY A 58 -16.51 15.45 -6.89
CA GLY A 58 -16.23 16.85 -7.17
C GLY A 58 -15.95 17.06 -8.65
N THR A 59 -14.92 17.81 -8.97
CA THR A 59 -14.47 18.01 -10.36
C THR A 59 -14.04 16.68 -11.01
N VAL A 60 -13.54 15.77 -10.19
CA VAL A 60 -13.25 14.37 -10.53
C VAL A 60 -14.20 13.50 -9.73
N THR A 61 -14.81 12.51 -10.39
CA THR A 61 -15.49 11.41 -9.73
C THR A 61 -14.63 10.17 -9.92
N ASP A 62 -14.15 9.60 -8.82
CA ASP A 62 -13.36 8.38 -8.80
C ASP A 62 -14.00 7.40 -7.80
N ILE A 63 -14.36 6.23 -8.30
CA ILE A 63 -14.97 5.15 -7.51
C ILE A 63 -14.13 3.90 -7.72
N GLN A 64 -13.41 3.51 -6.68
CA GLN A 64 -12.55 2.32 -6.69
C GLN A 64 -13.16 1.22 -5.84
N VAL A 65 -13.10 -0.01 -6.35
CA VAL A 65 -13.49 -1.24 -5.65
C VAL A 65 -12.42 -2.29 -5.86
N SER A 66 -11.84 -2.78 -4.78
CA SER A 66 -10.72 -3.72 -4.82
C SER A 66 -10.92 -4.85 -3.81
N PRO A 67 -11.66 -5.91 -4.15
CA PRO A 67 -11.74 -7.09 -3.32
C PRO A 67 -10.39 -7.81 -3.25
N VAL A 68 -10.05 -8.39 -2.10
CA VAL A 68 -8.79 -9.10 -1.89
C VAL A 68 -9.01 -10.41 -1.13
N ILE A 69 -8.12 -11.36 -1.39
CA ILE A 69 -7.91 -12.52 -0.54
C ILE A 69 -6.50 -12.43 0.04
N GLY A 70 -6.37 -12.66 1.34
CA GLY A 70 -5.10 -12.52 2.02
C GLY A 70 -4.83 -13.64 3.02
N LEU A 71 -3.58 -13.67 3.46
CA LEU A 71 -3.06 -14.65 4.39
C LEU A 71 -2.19 -13.95 5.46
N TRP A 72 -2.43 -14.24 6.71
CA TRP A 72 -1.51 -13.94 7.79
C TRP A 72 -0.33 -14.92 7.76
N VAL A 73 0.79 -14.48 7.17
CA VAL A 73 2.02 -15.28 7.06
C VAL A 73 2.67 -15.43 8.43
N LEU A 74 2.67 -14.35 9.20
CA LEU A 74 3.12 -14.27 10.59
C LEU A 74 2.04 -13.57 11.43
N PRO A 75 2.08 -13.64 12.77
CA PRO A 75 1.09 -13.00 13.65
C PRO A 75 0.93 -11.49 13.43
N ARG A 76 1.92 -10.84 12.79
CA ARG A 76 1.93 -9.40 12.50
C ARG A 76 2.13 -9.05 11.03
N LEU A 77 2.29 -10.07 10.16
CA LEU A 77 2.57 -9.87 8.75
C LEU A 77 1.49 -10.55 7.91
N ALA A 78 0.76 -9.75 7.16
CA ALA A 78 -0.22 -10.21 6.19
C ALA A 78 0.23 -9.90 4.77
N VAL A 79 -0.15 -10.77 3.84
CA VAL A 79 -0.04 -10.56 2.40
C VAL A 79 -1.40 -10.75 1.78
N ALA A 80 -1.73 -9.98 0.75
CA ALA A 80 -2.98 -10.17 0.03
C ALA A 80 -2.83 -9.79 -1.44
N VAL A 81 -3.73 -10.34 -2.26
CA VAL A 81 -3.82 -10.05 -3.69
C VAL A 81 -5.29 -9.94 -4.08
N GLY A 82 -5.55 -9.18 -5.11
CA GLY A 82 -6.91 -9.05 -5.65
C GLY A 82 -6.99 -8.23 -6.92
N PRO A 83 -8.14 -8.28 -7.62
CA PRO A 83 -8.41 -7.38 -8.72
C PRO A 83 -8.66 -5.96 -8.21
N ASP A 84 -8.45 -5.01 -9.10
CA ASP A 84 -8.77 -3.61 -8.90
C ASP A 84 -9.66 -3.13 -10.04
N TYR A 85 -10.74 -2.45 -9.71
CA TYR A 85 -11.62 -1.78 -10.66
C TYR A 85 -11.83 -0.36 -10.19
N ARG A 86 -11.69 0.59 -11.13
CA ARG A 86 -11.87 2.01 -10.86
C ARG A 86 -12.67 2.63 -11.99
N PHE A 87 -13.77 3.27 -11.64
CA PHE A 87 -14.54 4.16 -12.50
C PHE A 87 -14.03 5.58 -12.31
N TYR A 88 -13.49 6.17 -13.37
CA TYR A 88 -12.94 7.51 -13.34
C TYR A 88 -13.67 8.44 -14.32
N LYS A 89 -14.16 9.57 -13.83
CA LYS A 89 -14.84 10.60 -14.62
C LYS A 89 -14.24 11.96 -14.32
N TYR A 90 -13.85 12.66 -15.36
CA TYR A 90 -13.39 14.05 -15.32
C TYR A 90 -14.24 14.87 -16.28
N ARG A 91 -15.07 15.81 -15.75
CA ARG A 91 -16.07 16.57 -16.53
C ARG A 91 -17.00 15.62 -17.30
N ASP A 92 -17.00 15.70 -18.65
CA ASP A 92 -17.85 14.89 -19.53
C ASP A 92 -17.18 13.61 -20.03
N LEU A 93 -15.87 13.46 -19.77
CA LEU A 93 -15.10 12.29 -20.15
C LEU A 93 -15.11 11.26 -19.02
N ARG A 94 -15.24 9.98 -19.37
CA ARG A 94 -15.20 8.85 -18.45
C ARG A 94 -14.30 7.76 -18.99
N THR A 95 -13.70 7.01 -18.08
CA THR A 95 -12.88 5.83 -18.40
C THR A 95 -13.00 4.79 -17.29
N ASP A 96 -12.84 3.54 -17.67
CA ASP A 96 -12.79 2.41 -16.77
C ASP A 96 -11.34 1.92 -16.68
N ILE A 97 -10.82 1.79 -15.45
CA ILE A 97 -9.48 1.30 -15.16
C ILE A 97 -9.63 -0.09 -14.54
N TYR A 98 -8.93 -1.06 -15.10
CA TYR A 98 -8.89 -2.43 -14.61
C TYR A 98 -7.48 -2.77 -14.20
N GLY A 99 -7.35 -3.55 -13.15
CA GLY A 99 -6.03 -3.92 -12.69
C GLY A 99 -6.03 -5.06 -11.70
N GLY A 100 -4.89 -5.24 -11.11
CA GLY A 100 -4.69 -6.13 -9.98
C GLY A 100 -3.70 -5.51 -9.03
N LYS A 101 -3.80 -5.89 -7.78
CA LYS A 101 -2.90 -5.42 -6.74
C LYS A 101 -2.46 -6.53 -5.81
N GLY A 102 -1.29 -6.32 -5.25
CA GLY A 102 -0.77 -7.14 -4.16
C GLY A 102 -0.20 -6.26 -3.07
N TYR A 103 -0.39 -6.62 -1.81
CA TYR A 103 0.16 -5.85 -0.72
C TYR A 103 0.76 -6.69 0.39
N ILE A 104 1.62 -6.04 1.15
CA ILE A 104 2.16 -6.52 2.41
C ILE A 104 1.76 -5.53 3.49
N GLN A 105 1.20 -6.04 4.59
CA GLN A 105 0.80 -5.24 5.75
C GLN A 105 1.51 -5.75 6.99
N PHE A 106 2.17 -4.85 7.70
CA PHE A 106 2.87 -5.16 8.95
C PHE A 106 2.25 -4.43 10.13
N VAL A 107 1.73 -5.17 11.11
CA VAL A 107 1.13 -4.60 12.33
C VAL A 107 2.23 -4.23 13.32
N VAL A 108 2.45 -2.93 13.49
CA VAL A 108 3.43 -2.37 14.43
C VAL A 108 2.91 -2.45 15.86
N ILE A 109 1.67 -1.99 16.06
CA ILE A 109 0.98 -2.01 17.37
C ILE A 109 -0.33 -2.74 17.19
N GLN A 110 -0.51 -3.86 17.89
CA GLN A 110 -1.74 -4.67 17.81
C GLN A 110 -2.91 -4.01 18.52
N ASN A 111 -2.65 -3.37 19.64
CA ASN A 111 -3.66 -2.66 20.41
C ASN A 111 -3.05 -1.41 21.05
N LEU A 112 -3.49 -0.26 20.58
CA LEU A 112 -3.01 1.04 21.04
C LEU A 112 -3.37 1.27 22.52
N ASN A 113 -4.48 0.67 23.00
CA ASN A 113 -4.90 0.77 24.39
C ASN A 113 -3.91 0.12 25.37
N SER A 114 -3.06 -0.80 24.91
CA SER A 114 -1.98 -1.38 25.72
C SER A 114 -0.81 -0.41 25.94
N VAL A 115 -0.68 0.60 25.09
CA VAL A 115 0.38 1.61 25.13
C VAL A 115 -0.14 2.93 25.72
N LEU A 116 -1.34 3.32 25.30
CA LEU A 116 -2.04 4.52 25.73
C LEU A 116 -3.47 4.13 26.12
N PRO A 117 -3.91 4.33 27.37
CA PRO A 117 -5.24 3.91 27.82
C PRO A 117 -6.35 4.80 27.25
N LEU A 118 -6.62 4.67 25.97
CA LEU A 118 -7.62 5.46 25.22
C LEU A 118 -9.00 4.82 25.20
N GLY A 119 -9.15 3.58 25.72
CA GLY A 119 -10.40 2.83 25.69
C GLY A 119 -10.82 2.31 24.32
N VAL A 120 -9.90 2.33 23.33
CA VAL A 120 -10.17 1.89 21.95
C VAL A 120 -9.27 0.72 21.54
N ASN A 121 -9.84 -0.31 20.94
CA ASN A 121 -9.11 -1.47 20.42
C ASN A 121 -8.66 -1.19 18.98
N THR A 122 -7.67 -0.33 18.84
CA THR A 122 -7.14 0.12 17.57
C THR A 122 -5.70 -0.34 17.39
N GLY A 123 -5.40 -0.99 16.29
CA GLY A 123 -4.04 -1.33 15.88
C GLY A 123 -3.43 -0.25 14.97
N VAL A 124 -2.11 -0.25 14.86
CA VAL A 124 -1.36 0.60 13.93
C VAL A 124 -0.55 -0.31 13.02
N PHE A 125 -0.58 -0.05 11.71
CA PHE A 125 0.11 -0.85 10.72
C PHE A 125 0.83 -0.01 9.67
N LEU A 126 1.84 -0.62 9.05
CA LEU A 126 2.48 -0.17 7.83
C LEU A 126 1.95 -0.97 6.65
N HIS A 127 1.89 -0.37 5.48
CA HIS A 127 1.33 -0.94 4.27
C HIS A 127 2.22 -0.62 3.08
N LEU A 128 2.51 -1.64 2.28
CA LEU A 128 3.22 -1.53 1.01
C LEU A 128 2.41 -2.30 -0.03
N GLU A 129 2.05 -1.63 -1.10
CA GLU A 129 1.18 -2.16 -2.15
C GLU A 129 1.80 -1.92 -3.52
N ASP A 130 1.66 -2.88 -4.40
CA ASP A 130 2.01 -2.80 -5.82
C ASP A 130 0.74 -2.99 -6.64
N GLU A 131 0.43 -2.02 -7.50
CA GLU A 131 -0.75 -2.03 -8.37
C GLU A 131 -0.32 -2.00 -9.84
N LEU A 132 -0.86 -2.93 -10.62
CA LEU A 132 -0.74 -2.95 -12.07
C LEU A 132 -2.09 -2.58 -12.68
N LEU A 133 -2.17 -1.42 -13.30
CA LEU A 133 -3.41 -0.86 -13.84
C LEU A 133 -3.36 -0.76 -15.36
N SER A 134 -4.48 -1.07 -16.01
CA SER A 134 -4.70 -0.94 -17.45
C SER A 134 -5.57 0.28 -17.72
N LEU A 135 -5.01 1.27 -18.44
CA LEU A 135 -5.61 2.56 -18.74
C LEU A 135 -5.95 2.68 -20.23
N GLU A 136 -7.00 3.41 -20.56
CA GLU A 136 -7.38 3.71 -21.93
C GLU A 136 -6.56 4.87 -22.49
N SER A 137 -5.85 4.63 -23.61
CA SER A 137 -5.02 5.64 -24.27
C SER A 137 -5.80 6.86 -24.71
N TYR A 138 -7.06 6.67 -25.11
CA TYR A 138 -7.94 7.78 -25.54
C TYR A 138 -8.15 8.82 -24.45
N PHE A 139 -8.26 8.39 -23.20
CA PHE A 139 -8.49 9.30 -22.07
C PHE A 139 -7.19 9.91 -21.54
N TRP A 140 -6.12 9.13 -21.47
CA TRP A 140 -4.90 9.49 -20.74
C TRP A 140 -3.78 10.05 -21.61
N LYS A 141 -3.81 9.85 -22.94
CA LYS A 141 -2.76 10.34 -23.87
C LYS A 141 -3.23 11.51 -24.68
N ASN A 142 -2.34 12.49 -24.88
CA ASN A 142 -2.57 13.63 -25.75
C ASN A 142 -1.41 13.73 -26.77
N PRO A 143 -1.65 13.61 -28.11
CA PRO A 143 -2.95 13.41 -28.76
C PRO A 143 -3.52 12.01 -28.46
N PRO A 144 -4.87 11.87 -28.48
CA PRO A 144 -5.51 10.60 -28.24
C PRO A 144 -5.13 9.59 -29.34
N VAL A 145 -4.47 8.52 -28.94
CA VAL A 145 -4.16 7.39 -29.81
C VAL A 145 -5.33 6.41 -29.71
N THR A 146 -5.80 5.93 -30.86
CA THR A 146 -6.94 5.03 -30.99
C THR A 146 -6.96 3.93 -29.93
N SER A 147 -8.15 3.66 -29.38
CA SER A 147 -8.68 2.59 -28.51
C SER A 147 -7.73 1.51 -27.94
N GLN A 148 -6.44 1.76 -27.84
CA GLN A 148 -5.48 0.85 -27.20
C GLN A 148 -5.37 1.13 -25.71
N ARG A 149 -5.28 0.07 -24.94
CA ARG A 149 -4.97 0.17 -23.52
C ARG A 149 -3.47 0.05 -23.29
N PHE A 150 -2.97 0.67 -22.23
CA PHE A 150 -1.59 0.54 -21.79
C PHE A 150 -1.55 0.27 -20.30
N TYR A 151 -0.45 -0.22 -19.80
CA TYR A 151 -0.29 -0.58 -18.41
C TYR A 151 0.60 0.41 -17.68
N ILE A 152 0.23 0.72 -16.46
CA ILE A 152 1.08 1.43 -15.50
C ILE A 152 1.24 0.56 -14.26
N ASN A 153 2.40 0.68 -13.63
CA ASN A 153 2.69 0.07 -12.34
C ASN A 153 2.89 1.17 -11.31
N THR A 154 2.24 1.07 -10.18
CA THR A 154 2.33 2.03 -9.09
C THR A 154 2.63 1.32 -7.79
N ILE A 155 3.68 1.76 -7.11
CA ILE A 155 4.04 1.30 -5.77
C ILE A 155 3.56 2.33 -4.77
N LEU A 156 2.72 1.91 -3.84
CA LEU A 156 2.15 2.73 -2.78
C LEU A 156 2.71 2.28 -1.44
N ALA A 157 3.14 3.22 -0.61
CA ALA A 157 3.58 2.93 0.75
C ALA A 157 2.98 3.92 1.74
N GLY A 158 2.71 3.44 2.92
CA GLY A 158 2.16 4.27 3.97
C GLY A 158 1.82 3.47 5.22
N GLY A 159 0.75 3.89 5.87
CA GLY A 159 0.29 3.21 7.07
C GLY A 159 -1.09 3.68 7.49
N GLY A 160 -1.58 3.09 8.54
CA GLY A 160 -2.91 3.39 9.01
C GLY A 160 -3.23 2.80 10.36
N ILE A 161 -4.49 2.97 10.71
CA ILE A 161 -5.08 2.41 11.91
C ILE A 161 -6.10 1.34 11.55
N SER A 162 -6.15 0.29 12.36
CA SER A 162 -7.08 -0.84 12.22
C SER A 162 -7.98 -0.90 13.42
N GLN A 163 -9.26 -0.61 13.24
CA GLN A 163 -10.27 -0.73 14.27
C GLN A 163 -10.92 -2.11 14.18
N GLN A 164 -10.79 -2.90 15.23
CA GLN A 164 -11.47 -4.19 15.32
C GLN A 164 -12.98 -3.96 15.56
N ILE A 165 -13.82 -4.48 14.64
CA ILE A 165 -15.30 -4.38 14.71
C ILE A 165 -15.99 -5.71 14.99
N GLY A 166 -15.22 -6.82 14.97
CA GLY A 166 -15.71 -8.15 15.25
C GLY A 166 -14.57 -9.09 15.64
N ARG A 167 -14.86 -10.36 15.87
CA ARG A 167 -13.83 -11.34 16.25
C ARG A 167 -12.74 -11.51 15.21
N ARG A 168 -13.08 -11.40 13.92
CA ARG A 168 -12.17 -11.53 12.77
C ARG A 168 -12.29 -10.36 11.79
N SER A 169 -13.14 -9.39 12.09
CA SER A 169 -13.44 -8.29 11.19
C SER A 169 -12.80 -7.00 11.67
N SER A 170 -12.20 -6.27 10.77
CA SER A 170 -11.57 -4.97 11.03
C SER A 170 -11.92 -3.97 9.94
N LEU A 171 -12.03 -2.72 10.36
CA LEU A 171 -12.11 -1.53 9.50
C LEU A 171 -10.76 -0.83 9.57
N ASN A 172 -10.17 -0.56 8.42
CA ASN A 172 -8.86 0.06 8.33
C ASN A 172 -8.97 1.42 7.64
N PHE A 173 -8.32 2.42 8.21
CA PHE A 173 -8.11 3.73 7.60
C PHE A 173 -6.62 3.88 7.34
N MET A 174 -6.24 4.21 6.10
CA MET A 174 -4.85 4.33 5.73
C MET A 174 -4.59 5.55 4.86
N VAL A 175 -3.36 6.02 4.93
CA VAL A 175 -2.82 7.09 4.09
C VAL A 175 -1.61 6.52 3.36
N LEU A 176 -1.64 6.59 2.04
CA LEU A 176 -0.64 6.00 1.15
C LEU A 176 -0.02 7.08 0.27
N TRP A 177 1.25 6.95 -0.02
CA TRP A 177 2.00 7.78 -0.97
C TRP A 177 2.51 6.92 -2.11
N ALA A 178 2.32 7.37 -3.34
CA ALA A 178 2.94 6.78 -4.50
C ALA A 178 4.45 7.04 -4.46
N LEU A 179 5.24 5.96 -4.51
CA LEU A 179 6.71 6.03 -4.45
C LEU A 179 7.35 6.19 -5.82
N ASN A 180 6.65 5.80 -6.87
CA ASN A 180 7.09 5.97 -8.24
C ASN A 180 6.20 7.02 -8.93
N GLU A 181 6.84 8.00 -9.54
CA GLU A 181 6.14 9.01 -10.33
C GLU A 181 5.57 8.36 -11.59
N SER A 182 4.28 8.53 -11.80
CA SER A 182 3.62 8.24 -13.06
C SER A 182 3.39 9.56 -13.81
N VAL A 183 3.58 9.53 -15.11
CA VAL A 183 3.19 10.67 -15.99
C VAL A 183 1.67 10.89 -15.96
N TYR A 184 0.95 9.90 -15.49
CA TYR A 184 -0.50 9.89 -15.40
C TYR A 184 -0.91 9.98 -13.92
N ASP A 185 -1.50 11.11 -13.53
CA ASP A 185 -1.99 11.36 -12.16
C ASP A 185 -3.28 10.57 -11.89
N VAL A 186 -3.15 9.26 -11.74
CA VAL A 186 -4.27 8.37 -11.37
C VAL A 186 -4.59 8.49 -9.88
N TYR A 187 -3.60 8.88 -9.07
CA TYR A 187 -3.70 8.98 -7.61
C TYR A 187 -3.55 10.42 -7.13
N SER A 188 -4.39 10.81 -6.17
CA SER A 188 -4.06 11.94 -5.31
C SER A 188 -2.92 11.53 -4.38
N ASN A 189 -1.92 12.38 -4.19
CA ASN A 189 -0.78 12.07 -3.33
C ASN A 189 -0.72 13.04 -2.15
N PRO A 190 -1.10 12.63 -0.92
CA PRO A 190 -1.41 11.27 -0.47
C PRO A 190 -2.82 10.79 -0.86
N GLU A 191 -2.97 9.48 -0.99
CA GLU A 191 -4.24 8.80 -1.15
C GLU A 191 -4.78 8.34 0.22
N ILE A 192 -6.06 8.65 0.50
CA ILE A 192 -6.77 8.19 1.69
C ILE A 192 -7.68 7.04 1.30
N ARG A 193 -7.53 5.91 1.98
CA ARG A 193 -8.27 4.69 1.65
C ARG A 193 -8.91 4.05 2.88
N VAL A 194 -10.09 3.48 2.68
CA VAL A 194 -10.81 2.68 3.67
C VAL A 194 -10.86 1.24 3.19
N SER A 195 -10.52 0.29 4.07
CA SER A 195 -10.59 -1.14 3.75
C SER A 195 -11.23 -1.95 4.87
N PHE A 196 -11.77 -3.11 4.50
CA PHE A 196 -12.43 -4.06 5.39
C PHE A 196 -11.75 -5.41 5.28
N ASN A 197 -11.62 -6.11 6.39
CA ASN A 197 -11.16 -7.49 6.45
C ASN A 197 -12.13 -8.32 7.29
N PHE A 198 -12.38 -9.57 6.85
CA PHE A 198 -13.25 -10.54 7.49
C PHE A 198 -12.54 -11.86 7.76
#